data_440f0a226f6a35b6465fe73eb220e94b
#
_entry.id   440f0a226f6a35b6465fe73eb220e94b
#
_cell.length_a   1.000
_cell.length_b   1.000
_cell.length_c   1.000
_cell.angle_alpha   90.00
_cell.angle_beta   90.00
_cell.angle_gamma   90.00
#
_symmetry.space_group_name_H-M   'P 1'
#
loop_
_entity.id
_entity.type
_entity.pdbx_description
1 polymer ?
#
loop_
_entity_poly.entity_id
_entity_poly.type
_entity_poly.pdbx_seq_one_letter_code
_entity_poly.pdbx_strand_id
1 'polypeptide(L)'
;MDYNKTSRTLAGIFLTGLCIALLAVSTSRTNGPERKSAERFDKAMLQAEIRAYILENPDIIFEAAAIVRQREAEEESRRDVDLVKEYWDELQNDGRSYVGGNPEGDITLVEFLDYRCGYCRKAFEEVEMLLEDDGNIRFIIKEFPILGEASIIASQFAIAVRNIHGADSYKSIHDTLMTFTGEPTPEVLVEIATTFGLEPTPIFEEMMSQTVMDEINENRALGQKMQISGTPTFVFGEALLRGYLPLDAMREVAKEQRGS
;
A
#
# COMPACT_ATOMS: atom_id res chain seq x y z
N MET A 1 -10.46 52.46 24.16
CA MET A 1 -9.40 53.46 24.27
C MET A 1 -8.80 53.54 22.89
N ASP A 2 -9.38 54.42 22.05
CA ASP A 2 -9.04 55.83 21.90
C ASP A 2 -7.58 56.01 21.46
N TYR A 3 -7.21 56.65 20.37
CA TYR A 3 -7.65 57.89 19.73
C TYR A 3 -6.75 58.09 18.52
N ASN A 4 -7.20 58.35 17.36
CA ASN A 4 -7.53 59.64 16.76
C ASN A 4 -6.40 60.32 16.00
N LYS A 5 -6.67 60.58 14.74
CA LYS A 5 -7.01 61.90 14.12
C LYS A 5 -5.80 62.75 13.73
N THR A 6 -5.81 63.15 12.64
CA THR A 6 -6.18 64.38 11.88
C THR A 6 -4.88 64.99 11.23
N SER A 7 -4.82 65.73 10.20
CA SER A 7 -5.71 66.68 9.53
C SER A 7 -4.94 67.38 8.41
N ARG A 8 -5.56 67.64 7.29
CA ARG A 8 -5.70 68.93 6.61
C ARG A 8 -4.45 69.81 6.43
N THR A 9 -4.14 70.59 5.42
CA THR A 9 -4.97 71.40 4.49
C THR A 9 -4.08 72.13 3.48
N LEU A 10 -4.63 72.58 2.40
CA LEU A 10 -4.77 73.83 1.61
C LEU A 10 -3.73 74.11 0.55
N ALA A 11 -4.12 74.09 -0.67
CA ALA A 11 -4.66 75.18 -1.50
C ALA A 11 -3.65 76.25 -1.91
N GLY A 12 -3.52 76.47 -3.19
CA GLY A 12 -2.87 77.60 -3.79
C GLY A 12 -3.08 77.62 -5.31
N ILE A 13 -4.07 78.33 -5.70
CA ILE A 13 -4.40 78.77 -7.06
C ILE A 13 -3.40 79.87 -7.51
N PHE A 14 -2.88 79.76 -8.74
CA PHE A 14 -2.57 80.98 -9.52
C PHE A 14 -2.74 80.73 -11.03
N LEU A 15 -3.62 81.55 -11.60
CA LEU A 15 -3.88 81.78 -13.00
C LEU A 15 -2.74 82.61 -13.59
N THR A 16 -2.42 82.35 -14.81
CA THR A 16 -2.33 83.36 -15.95
C THR A 16 -1.36 82.85 -17.00
N GLY A 17 -1.80 82.96 -18.25
CA GLY A 17 -1.00 83.43 -19.35
C GLY A 17 -1.17 82.71 -20.67
N LEU A 18 -2.11 83.13 -21.42
CA LEU A 18 -2.37 82.94 -22.86
C LEU A 18 -1.14 83.21 -23.73
N CYS A 19 -0.71 82.21 -24.58
CA CYS A 19 -0.07 82.49 -25.84
C CYS A 19 -0.33 81.42 -26.87
N ILE A 20 -1.10 81.73 -27.87
CA ILE A 20 -1.37 80.93 -29.05
C ILE A 20 -0.16 81.02 -29.97
N ALA A 21 0.45 79.88 -30.29
CA ALA A 21 1.34 79.76 -31.44
C ALA A 21 0.92 78.49 -32.23
N LEU A 22 0.25 78.77 -33.37
CA LEU A 22 0.00 77.78 -34.39
C LEU A 22 1.30 77.40 -35.08
N LEU A 23 1.79 76.19 -34.79
CA LEU A 23 2.81 75.55 -35.60
C LEU A 23 2.20 74.32 -36.23
N ALA A 24 1.97 74.39 -37.54
CA ALA A 24 1.62 73.19 -38.33
C ALA A 24 2.79 72.23 -38.35
N VAL A 25 2.66 71.15 -37.59
CA VAL A 25 3.57 70.03 -37.69
C VAL A 25 2.99 69.03 -38.65
N SER A 26 3.63 68.90 -39.80
CA SER A 26 3.41 67.81 -40.75
C SER A 26 3.64 66.45 -40.06
N THR A 27 2.58 65.72 -39.84
CA THR A 27 2.68 64.33 -39.39
C THR A 27 3.18 63.48 -40.55
N SER A 28 4.49 63.33 -40.66
CA SER A 28 5.07 62.19 -41.38
C SER A 28 4.61 60.91 -40.69
N ARG A 29 3.69 60.18 -41.28
CA ARG A 29 3.38 58.79 -40.91
C ARG A 29 4.64 57.97 -41.15
N THR A 30 5.42 57.76 -40.12
CA THR A 30 6.38 56.67 -40.09
C THR A 30 5.58 55.37 -40.00
N ASN A 31 5.59 54.64 -41.12
CA ASN A 31 5.18 53.22 -41.07
C ASN A 31 6.10 52.51 -40.08
N GLY A 32 5.64 52.38 -38.84
CA GLY A 32 6.25 51.48 -37.87
C GLY A 32 6.16 50.07 -38.43
N PRO A 33 7.11 49.18 -38.09
CA PRO A 33 7.06 47.82 -38.58
C PRO A 33 5.70 47.24 -38.21
N GLU A 34 4.99 46.75 -39.21
CA GLU A 34 3.79 45.93 -39.01
C GLU A 34 4.09 44.88 -37.93
N ARG A 35 3.46 45.00 -36.77
CA ARG A 35 3.36 43.89 -35.85
C ARG A 35 2.72 42.79 -36.67
N LYS A 36 3.55 41.81 -37.10
CA LYS A 36 3.04 40.51 -37.56
C LYS A 36 1.98 40.10 -36.55
N SER A 37 0.73 40.07 -36.98
CA SER A 37 -0.39 39.56 -36.21
C SER A 37 0.04 38.19 -35.71
N ALA A 38 0.14 38.01 -34.39
CA ALA A 38 0.29 36.71 -33.83
C ALA A 38 -0.80 35.83 -34.46
N GLU A 39 -0.40 34.85 -35.24
CA GLU A 39 -1.32 33.92 -35.89
C GLU A 39 -2.28 33.45 -34.81
N ARG A 40 -3.53 33.80 -35.00
CA ARG A 40 -4.61 33.36 -34.09
C ARG A 40 -4.65 31.85 -34.23
N PHE A 41 -4.14 31.16 -33.24
CA PHE A 41 -4.08 29.70 -33.22
C PHE A 41 -5.50 29.19 -33.44
N ASP A 42 -5.76 28.64 -34.62
CA ASP A 42 -7.08 28.05 -34.89
C ASP A 42 -7.18 26.74 -34.13
N LYS A 43 -8.00 26.75 -33.09
CA LYS A 43 -8.23 25.61 -32.23
C LYS A 43 -8.70 24.37 -33.01
N ALA A 44 -9.48 24.56 -34.06
CA ALA A 44 -9.97 23.48 -34.90
C ALA A 44 -8.86 22.83 -35.72
N MET A 45 -7.95 23.67 -36.29
CA MET A 45 -6.76 23.16 -36.99
C MET A 45 -5.84 22.39 -36.05
N LEU A 46 -5.57 22.92 -34.85
CA LEU A 46 -4.76 22.20 -33.86
C LEU A 46 -5.36 20.86 -33.48
N GLN A 47 -6.67 20.81 -33.22
CA GLN A 47 -7.36 19.55 -32.88
C GLN A 47 -7.29 18.52 -34.02
N ALA A 48 -7.42 18.99 -35.28
CA ALA A 48 -7.30 18.13 -36.45
C ALA A 48 -5.88 17.58 -36.60
N GLU A 49 -4.86 18.40 -36.39
CA GLU A 49 -3.45 18.03 -36.48
C GLU A 49 -3.07 17.04 -35.37
N ILE A 50 -3.46 17.29 -34.09
CA ILE A 50 -3.26 16.35 -32.98
C ILE A 50 -3.91 15.02 -33.28
N ARG A 51 -5.15 15.03 -33.80
CA ARG A 51 -5.86 13.78 -34.14
C ARG A 51 -5.14 13.02 -35.26
N ALA A 52 -4.70 13.71 -36.30
CA ALA A 52 -3.96 13.10 -37.41
C ALA A 52 -2.66 12.45 -36.89
N TYR A 53 -1.89 13.21 -36.11
CA TYR A 53 -0.63 12.73 -35.51
C TYR A 53 -0.81 11.50 -34.64
N ILE A 54 -1.84 11.46 -33.78
CA ILE A 54 -2.13 10.29 -32.94
C ILE A 54 -2.53 9.08 -33.80
N LEU A 55 -3.31 9.29 -34.87
CA LEU A 55 -3.72 8.22 -35.76
C LEU A 55 -2.58 7.67 -36.63
N GLU A 56 -1.62 8.51 -36.97
CA GLU A 56 -0.39 8.13 -37.69
C GLU A 56 0.65 7.47 -36.75
N ASN A 57 0.60 7.79 -35.44
CA ASN A 57 1.53 7.29 -34.44
C ASN A 57 0.77 6.70 -33.23
N PRO A 58 0.01 5.60 -33.40
CA PRO A 58 -0.88 5.06 -32.35
C PRO A 58 -0.12 4.57 -31.11
N ASP A 59 1.15 4.24 -31.24
CA ASP A 59 2.01 3.74 -30.14
C ASP A 59 2.19 4.78 -29.02
N ILE A 60 2.06 6.09 -29.33
CA ILE A 60 2.11 7.18 -28.34
C ILE A 60 1.10 6.98 -27.19
N ILE A 61 -0.07 6.40 -27.49
CA ILE A 61 -1.09 6.12 -26.48
C ILE A 61 -0.56 5.06 -25.49
N PHE A 62 0.10 4.02 -25.98
CA PHE A 62 0.69 2.98 -25.15
C PHE A 62 1.89 3.50 -24.35
N GLU A 63 2.73 4.35 -24.94
CA GLU A 63 3.85 5.01 -24.26
C GLU A 63 3.35 5.91 -23.13
N ALA A 64 2.35 6.76 -23.40
CA ALA A 64 1.74 7.62 -22.40
C ALA A 64 1.09 6.80 -21.26
N ALA A 65 0.37 5.73 -21.60
CA ALA A 65 -0.21 4.83 -20.60
C ALA A 65 0.84 4.11 -19.77
N ALA A 66 1.99 3.73 -20.35
CA ALA A 66 3.10 3.14 -19.62
C ALA A 66 3.71 4.11 -18.61
N ILE A 67 3.92 5.38 -19.01
CA ILE A 67 4.42 6.44 -18.12
C ILE A 67 3.45 6.68 -16.96
N VAL A 68 2.14 6.72 -17.21
CA VAL A 68 1.13 6.89 -16.15
C VAL A 68 1.19 5.72 -15.19
N ARG A 69 1.16 4.46 -15.69
CA ARG A 69 1.26 3.26 -14.83
C ARG A 69 2.54 3.24 -13.99
N GLN A 70 3.66 3.64 -14.56
CA GLN A 70 4.91 3.71 -13.81
C GLN A 70 4.82 4.72 -12.66
N ARG A 71 4.29 5.92 -12.90
CA ARG A 71 4.11 6.93 -11.85
C ARG A 71 3.16 6.47 -10.75
N GLU A 72 2.04 5.84 -11.13
CA GLU A 72 1.07 5.28 -10.19
C GLU A 72 1.72 4.19 -9.31
N ALA A 73 2.52 3.29 -9.91
CA ALA A 73 3.25 2.26 -9.18
C ALA A 73 4.30 2.84 -8.22
N GLU A 74 5.04 3.87 -8.65
CA GLU A 74 6.01 4.57 -7.79
C GLU A 74 5.32 5.31 -6.63
N GLU A 75 4.16 5.91 -6.87
CA GLU A 75 3.37 6.55 -5.81
C GLU A 75 2.75 5.53 -4.85
N GLU A 76 2.28 4.39 -5.35
CA GLU A 76 1.79 3.29 -4.53
C GLU A 76 2.91 2.73 -3.65
N SER A 77 4.07 2.45 -4.24
CA SER A 77 5.24 1.96 -3.49
C SER A 77 5.66 2.91 -2.37
N ARG A 78 5.67 4.22 -2.62
CA ARG A 78 5.96 5.21 -1.57
C ARG A 78 4.93 5.19 -0.45
N ARG A 79 3.63 5.14 -0.80
CA ARG A 79 2.55 5.03 0.20
C ARG A 79 2.67 3.75 1.02
N ASP A 80 3.04 2.64 0.40
CA ASP A 80 3.22 1.35 1.06
C ASP A 80 4.35 1.38 2.08
N VAL A 81 5.49 1.99 1.74
CA VAL A 81 6.59 2.22 2.69
C VAL A 81 6.15 3.09 3.88
N ASP A 82 5.39 4.15 3.63
CA ASP A 82 4.85 5.01 4.69
C ASP A 82 3.88 4.24 5.60
N LEU A 83 3.00 3.41 5.03
CA LEU A 83 2.09 2.53 5.79
C LEU A 83 2.85 1.52 6.64
N VAL A 84 3.87 0.85 6.09
CA VAL A 84 4.69 -0.11 6.85
C VAL A 84 5.37 0.59 8.03
N LYS A 85 5.92 1.79 7.83
CA LYS A 85 6.55 2.57 8.91
C LYS A 85 5.56 3.02 9.97
N GLU A 86 4.37 3.47 9.57
CA GLU A 86 3.32 3.92 10.48
C GLU A 86 2.82 2.78 11.37
N TYR A 87 2.66 1.57 10.82
CA TYR A 87 2.13 0.41 11.55
C TYR A 87 3.20 -0.62 11.94
N TRP A 88 4.48 -0.22 11.93
CA TRP A 88 5.62 -1.10 12.19
C TRP A 88 5.49 -1.89 13.50
N ASP A 89 5.07 -1.24 14.57
CA ASP A 89 4.94 -1.87 15.87
C ASP A 89 3.77 -2.87 15.91
N GLU A 90 2.62 -2.51 15.32
CA GLU A 90 1.46 -3.43 15.19
C GLU A 90 1.78 -4.65 14.30
N LEU A 91 2.67 -4.50 13.32
CA LEU A 91 3.13 -5.58 12.46
C LEU A 91 4.02 -6.57 13.22
N GLN A 92 4.96 -6.07 14.01
CA GLN A 92 6.07 -6.87 14.52
C GLN A 92 6.01 -7.20 16.00
N ASN A 93 5.34 -6.38 16.80
CA ASN A 93 5.41 -6.44 18.27
C ASN A 93 4.04 -6.49 18.94
N ASP A 94 3.04 -7.08 18.31
CA ASP A 94 1.69 -7.20 18.88
C ASP A 94 1.60 -8.11 20.11
N GLY A 95 2.65 -8.87 20.39
CA GLY A 95 2.79 -9.75 21.56
C GLY A 95 1.95 -11.02 21.49
N ARG A 96 1.31 -11.34 20.38
CA ARG A 96 0.41 -12.48 20.22
C ARG A 96 0.60 -13.27 18.93
N SER A 97 0.97 -12.63 17.81
CA SER A 97 1.22 -13.32 16.55
C SER A 97 2.31 -14.40 16.70
N TYR A 98 2.19 -15.47 15.91
CA TYR A 98 3.27 -16.46 15.84
C TYR A 98 4.55 -15.84 15.28
N VAL A 99 5.66 -16.14 15.94
CA VAL A 99 7.00 -15.76 15.49
C VAL A 99 7.81 -17.01 15.24
N GLY A 100 8.23 -17.22 14.01
CA GLY A 100 9.05 -18.35 13.55
C GLY A 100 10.30 -17.89 12.82
N GLY A 101 10.92 -18.81 12.08
CA GLY A 101 12.23 -18.57 11.46
C GLY A 101 13.30 -18.31 12.52
N ASN A 102 14.12 -17.29 12.30
CA ASN A 102 15.07 -16.79 13.31
C ASN A 102 14.47 -15.59 14.06
N PRO A 103 14.07 -15.72 15.34
CA PRO A 103 13.52 -14.59 16.10
C PRO A 103 14.44 -13.37 16.19
N GLU A 104 15.77 -13.56 16.07
CA GLU A 104 16.81 -12.55 16.06
C GLU A 104 17.29 -12.22 14.64
N GLY A 105 16.50 -12.59 13.62
CA GLY A 105 16.81 -12.34 12.21
C GLY A 105 17.00 -10.87 11.90
N ASP A 106 17.90 -10.59 10.96
CA ASP A 106 18.27 -9.23 10.56
C ASP A 106 17.20 -8.54 9.69
N ILE A 107 16.23 -9.32 9.19
CA ILE A 107 15.09 -8.83 8.45
C ILE A 107 13.82 -9.56 8.89
N THR A 108 12.69 -8.88 8.86
CA THR A 108 11.40 -9.47 9.22
C THR A 108 10.52 -9.67 7.97
N LEU A 109 9.94 -10.86 7.87
CA LEU A 109 8.88 -11.21 6.94
C LEU A 109 7.58 -11.38 7.71
N VAL A 110 6.58 -10.55 7.46
CA VAL A 110 5.22 -10.69 8.01
C VAL A 110 4.31 -11.19 6.89
N GLU A 111 3.55 -12.25 7.14
CA GLU A 111 2.57 -12.78 6.19
C GLU A 111 1.16 -12.64 6.74
N PHE A 112 0.27 -11.96 6.00
CA PHE A 112 -1.18 -12.01 6.19
C PHE A 112 -1.72 -13.17 5.36
N LEU A 113 -2.19 -14.21 6.02
CA LEU A 113 -2.62 -15.45 5.36
C LEU A 113 -4.05 -15.86 5.69
N ASP A 114 -4.58 -16.71 4.83
CA ASP A 114 -5.87 -17.40 5.00
C ASP A 114 -5.69 -18.86 4.58
N TYR A 115 -6.04 -19.80 5.43
CA TYR A 115 -5.90 -21.25 5.18
C TYR A 115 -6.72 -21.76 4.00
N ARG A 116 -7.74 -21.03 3.57
CA ARG A 116 -8.57 -21.38 2.41
C ARG A 116 -8.07 -20.73 1.11
N CYS A 117 -7.07 -19.86 1.20
CA CYS A 117 -6.49 -19.19 0.04
C CYS A 117 -5.54 -20.12 -0.73
N GLY A 118 -5.86 -20.43 -1.98
CA GLY A 118 -5.02 -21.27 -2.83
C GLY A 118 -3.63 -20.69 -3.09
N TYR A 119 -3.51 -19.36 -3.12
CA TYR A 119 -2.21 -18.70 -3.29
C TYR A 119 -1.37 -18.68 -2.01
N CYS A 120 -1.99 -18.64 -0.80
CA CYS A 120 -1.27 -18.85 0.46
C CYS A 120 -0.68 -20.26 0.51
N ARG A 121 -1.49 -21.28 0.17
CA ARG A 121 -1.02 -22.67 0.09
C ARG A 121 0.12 -22.86 -0.91
N LYS A 122 0.05 -22.17 -2.05
CA LYS A 122 1.13 -22.18 -3.03
C LYS A 122 2.40 -21.52 -2.51
N ALA A 123 2.26 -20.41 -1.78
CA ALA A 123 3.37 -19.67 -1.20
C ALA A 123 4.03 -20.42 -0.03
N PHE A 124 3.26 -21.26 0.69
CA PHE A 124 3.70 -21.91 1.92
C PHE A 124 5.03 -22.68 1.77
N GLU A 125 5.13 -23.58 0.79
CA GLU A 125 6.37 -24.36 0.57
C GLU A 125 7.55 -23.44 0.19
N GLU A 126 7.29 -22.36 -0.54
CA GLU A 126 8.32 -21.42 -0.97
C GLU A 126 8.78 -20.51 0.18
N VAL A 127 7.88 -20.13 1.08
CA VAL A 127 8.22 -19.40 2.31
C VAL A 127 9.05 -20.30 3.23
N GLU A 128 8.67 -21.55 3.42
CA GLU A 128 9.46 -22.50 4.23
C GLU A 128 10.89 -22.67 3.65
N MET A 129 11.01 -22.86 2.33
CA MET A 129 12.32 -22.94 1.68
C MET A 129 13.13 -21.64 1.83
N LEU A 130 12.49 -20.47 1.75
CA LEU A 130 13.17 -19.20 1.98
C LEU A 130 13.74 -19.10 3.39
N LEU A 131 12.93 -19.46 4.40
CA LEU A 131 13.33 -19.41 5.81
C LEU A 131 14.48 -20.39 6.13
N GLU A 132 14.44 -21.60 5.54
CA GLU A 132 15.47 -22.61 5.69
C GLU A 132 16.78 -22.19 5.02
N ASP A 133 16.71 -21.73 3.77
CA ASP A 133 17.89 -21.35 2.96
C ASP A 133 18.61 -20.12 3.51
N ASP A 134 17.84 -19.12 3.97
CA ASP A 134 18.38 -17.85 4.45
C ASP A 134 18.86 -17.94 5.91
N GLY A 135 18.08 -18.56 6.78
CA GLY A 135 18.40 -18.78 8.20
C GLY A 135 18.48 -17.52 9.07
N ASN A 136 18.25 -16.33 8.51
CA ASN A 136 18.36 -15.06 9.24
C ASN A 136 17.13 -14.15 9.05
N ILE A 137 15.98 -14.75 8.76
CA ILE A 137 14.70 -14.07 8.62
C ILE A 137 13.84 -14.34 9.87
N ARG A 138 13.35 -13.28 10.50
CA ARG A 138 12.28 -13.34 11.50
C ARG A 138 10.95 -13.43 10.79
N PHE A 139 10.18 -14.49 10.99
CA PHE A 139 8.91 -14.72 10.32
C PHE A 139 7.73 -14.52 11.26
N ILE A 140 6.74 -13.74 10.86
CA ILE A 140 5.54 -13.46 11.66
C ILE A 140 4.31 -13.80 10.83
N ILE A 141 3.39 -14.55 11.44
CA ILE A 141 2.10 -14.89 10.82
C ILE A 141 0.99 -14.04 11.43
N LYS A 142 0.27 -13.33 10.55
CA LYS A 142 -0.99 -12.63 10.86
C LYS A 142 -2.15 -13.44 10.33
N GLU A 143 -2.88 -14.10 11.23
CA GLU A 143 -4.10 -14.81 10.89
C GLU A 143 -5.14 -13.83 10.32
N PHE A 144 -5.42 -13.96 9.01
CA PHE A 144 -6.25 -12.99 8.25
C PHE A 144 -7.36 -13.70 7.47
N PRO A 145 -8.32 -14.34 8.17
CA PRO A 145 -9.38 -15.12 7.55
C PRO A 145 -10.41 -14.21 6.89
N ILE A 146 -10.36 -14.10 5.55
CA ILE A 146 -11.24 -13.23 4.74
C ILE A 146 -12.10 -13.99 3.74
N LEU A 147 -11.93 -15.31 3.60
CA LEU A 147 -12.60 -16.13 2.59
C LEU A 147 -13.81 -16.91 3.14
N GLY A 148 -14.38 -16.47 4.24
CA GLY A 148 -15.63 -17.00 4.79
C GLY A 148 -15.47 -17.79 6.09
N GLU A 149 -16.53 -18.52 6.47
CA GLU A 149 -16.64 -19.16 7.78
C GLU A 149 -15.56 -20.22 7.99
N ALA A 150 -15.29 -21.05 6.99
CA ALA A 150 -14.24 -22.08 7.08
C ALA A 150 -12.84 -21.49 7.34
N SER A 151 -12.55 -20.30 6.78
CA SER A 151 -11.32 -19.58 7.08
C SER A 151 -11.25 -19.14 8.52
N ILE A 152 -12.36 -18.59 9.04
CA ILE A 152 -12.45 -18.15 10.44
C ILE A 152 -12.24 -19.33 11.39
N ILE A 153 -12.90 -20.46 11.15
CA ILE A 153 -12.78 -21.66 11.97
C ILE A 153 -11.33 -22.18 11.97
N ALA A 154 -10.67 -22.22 10.81
CA ALA A 154 -9.28 -22.67 10.72
C ALA A 154 -8.33 -21.75 11.50
N SER A 155 -8.46 -20.43 11.35
CA SER A 155 -7.66 -19.45 12.10
C SER A 155 -7.93 -19.50 13.61
N GLN A 156 -9.20 -19.63 14.02
CA GLN A 156 -9.56 -19.78 15.43
C GLN A 156 -8.89 -21.03 16.03
N PHE A 157 -8.90 -22.16 15.29
CA PHE A 157 -8.29 -23.37 15.73
C PHE A 157 -6.76 -23.23 15.89
N ALA A 158 -6.08 -22.65 14.92
CA ALA A 158 -4.64 -22.42 14.99
C ALA A 158 -4.26 -21.51 16.17
N ILE A 159 -4.95 -20.37 16.33
CA ILE A 159 -4.73 -19.44 17.45
C ILE A 159 -4.98 -20.11 18.78
N ALA A 160 -6.09 -20.86 18.93
CA ALA A 160 -6.43 -21.58 20.16
C ALA A 160 -5.34 -22.59 20.54
N VAL A 161 -4.83 -23.35 19.57
CA VAL A 161 -3.71 -24.27 19.80
C VAL A 161 -2.47 -23.52 20.30
N ARG A 162 -2.13 -22.39 19.68
CA ARG A 162 -1.00 -21.55 20.13
C ARG A 162 -1.19 -21.07 21.57
N ASN A 163 -2.38 -20.57 21.89
CA ASN A 163 -2.67 -20.03 23.23
C ASN A 163 -2.55 -21.07 24.32
N ILE A 164 -2.92 -22.34 24.05
CA ILE A 164 -2.90 -23.42 25.04
C ILE A 164 -1.57 -24.17 25.03
N HIS A 165 -1.02 -24.47 23.85
CA HIS A 165 0.08 -25.41 23.68
C HIS A 165 1.38 -24.74 23.14
N GLY A 166 1.37 -23.45 22.87
CA GLY A 166 2.55 -22.69 22.47
C GLY A 166 2.89 -22.76 20.98
N ALA A 167 4.00 -22.12 20.63
CA ALA A 167 4.41 -21.84 19.26
C ALA A 167 4.71 -23.12 18.44
N ASP A 168 5.32 -24.14 19.03
CA ASP A 168 5.69 -25.37 18.31
C ASP A 168 4.45 -26.15 17.88
N SER A 169 3.44 -26.23 18.76
CA SER A 169 2.15 -26.84 18.43
C SER A 169 1.41 -26.05 17.37
N TYR A 170 1.43 -24.71 17.47
CA TYR A 170 0.89 -23.84 16.41
C TYR A 170 1.52 -24.14 15.06
N LYS A 171 2.86 -24.19 14.97
CA LYS A 171 3.56 -24.46 13.71
C LYS A 171 3.12 -25.77 13.08
N SER A 172 3.01 -26.84 13.88
CA SER A 172 2.58 -28.15 13.41
C SER A 172 1.14 -28.13 12.87
N ILE A 173 0.25 -27.39 13.55
CA ILE A 173 -1.14 -27.19 13.11
C ILE A 173 -1.22 -26.29 11.88
N HIS A 174 -0.46 -25.20 11.85
CA HIS A 174 -0.37 -24.31 10.71
C HIS A 174 0.04 -25.09 9.44
N ASP A 175 1.10 -25.86 9.48
CA ASP A 175 1.60 -26.66 8.36
C ASP A 175 0.54 -27.65 7.86
N THR A 176 -0.15 -28.29 8.81
CA THR A 176 -1.26 -29.20 8.49
C THR A 176 -2.40 -28.47 7.81
N LEU A 177 -2.84 -27.33 8.33
CA LEU A 177 -3.93 -26.54 7.75
C LEU A 177 -3.56 -25.98 6.38
N MET A 178 -2.31 -25.59 6.15
CA MET A 178 -1.84 -25.08 4.84
C MET A 178 -1.85 -26.18 3.78
N THR A 179 -1.64 -27.43 4.15
CA THR A 179 -1.67 -28.58 3.23
C THR A 179 -3.04 -29.26 3.15
N PHE A 180 -3.92 -29.02 4.13
CA PHE A 180 -5.25 -29.62 4.18
C PHE A 180 -6.22 -28.96 3.19
N THR A 181 -6.83 -29.75 2.29
CA THR A 181 -7.73 -29.25 1.23
C THR A 181 -9.22 -29.44 1.54
N GLY A 182 -9.57 -30.13 2.62
CA GLY A 182 -10.96 -30.38 3.05
C GLY A 182 -11.61 -29.19 3.75
N GLU A 183 -12.83 -29.42 4.25
CA GLU A 183 -13.51 -28.45 5.13
C GLU A 183 -13.05 -28.67 6.57
N PRO A 184 -12.74 -27.62 7.34
CA PRO A 184 -12.32 -27.71 8.74
C PRO A 184 -13.54 -27.95 9.65
N THR A 185 -14.22 -29.10 9.47
CA THR A 185 -15.34 -29.46 10.35
C THR A 185 -14.86 -29.79 11.75
N PRO A 186 -15.72 -29.73 12.78
CA PRO A 186 -15.33 -30.12 14.14
C PRO A 186 -14.68 -31.50 14.23
N GLU A 187 -15.18 -32.48 13.47
CA GLU A 187 -14.64 -33.84 13.46
C GLU A 187 -13.23 -33.88 12.90
N VAL A 188 -12.96 -33.14 11.83
CA VAL A 188 -11.63 -33.01 11.22
C VAL A 188 -10.65 -32.32 12.16
N LEU A 189 -11.08 -31.25 12.82
CA LEU A 189 -10.23 -30.54 13.79
C LEU A 189 -9.91 -31.39 15.01
N VAL A 190 -10.86 -32.22 15.48
CA VAL A 190 -10.60 -33.23 16.52
C VAL A 190 -9.56 -34.27 16.06
N GLU A 191 -9.67 -34.75 14.81
CA GLU A 191 -8.71 -35.71 14.26
C GLU A 191 -7.31 -35.07 14.14
N ILE A 192 -7.22 -33.85 13.67
CA ILE A 192 -5.95 -33.09 13.58
C ILE A 192 -5.35 -32.92 14.99
N ALA A 193 -6.10 -32.40 15.96
CA ALA A 193 -5.62 -32.23 17.35
C ALA A 193 -5.10 -33.56 17.94
N THR A 194 -5.88 -34.60 17.79
CA THR A 194 -5.56 -35.94 18.32
C THR A 194 -4.30 -36.52 17.68
N THR A 195 -4.10 -36.29 16.37
CA THR A 195 -2.90 -36.75 15.64
C THR A 195 -1.62 -36.17 16.24
N PHE A 196 -1.68 -34.93 16.74
CA PHE A 196 -0.56 -34.28 17.44
C PHE A 196 -0.56 -34.50 18.96
N GLY A 197 -1.44 -35.38 19.47
CA GLY A 197 -1.53 -35.68 20.90
C GLY A 197 -2.11 -34.52 21.74
N LEU A 198 -2.85 -33.63 21.12
CA LEU A 198 -3.49 -32.48 21.76
C LEU A 198 -4.91 -32.85 22.21
N GLU A 199 -5.31 -32.42 23.40
CA GLU A 199 -6.67 -32.63 23.92
C GLU A 199 -7.65 -31.64 23.21
N PRO A 200 -8.66 -32.12 22.47
CA PRO A 200 -9.50 -31.24 21.68
C PRO A 200 -10.40 -30.31 22.50
N THR A 201 -10.95 -30.77 23.62
CA THR A 201 -11.98 -30.01 24.38
C THR A 201 -11.49 -28.63 24.80
N PRO A 202 -10.31 -28.46 25.44
CA PRO A 202 -9.82 -27.11 25.77
C PRO A 202 -9.58 -26.22 24.54
N ILE A 203 -9.16 -26.83 23.42
CA ILE A 203 -8.92 -26.09 22.19
C ILE A 203 -10.24 -25.52 21.67
N PHE A 204 -11.32 -26.30 21.62
CA PHE A 204 -12.64 -25.86 21.19
C PHE A 204 -13.24 -24.79 22.12
N GLU A 205 -12.99 -24.86 23.42
CA GLU A 205 -13.37 -23.82 24.37
C GLU A 205 -12.61 -22.52 24.08
N GLU A 206 -11.30 -22.60 23.87
CA GLU A 206 -10.45 -21.44 23.56
C GLU A 206 -10.77 -20.82 22.19
N MET A 207 -11.13 -21.60 21.17
CA MET A 207 -11.58 -21.08 19.88
C MET A 207 -12.73 -20.06 20.00
N MET A 208 -13.58 -20.23 21.02
CA MET A 208 -14.71 -19.35 21.29
C MET A 208 -14.36 -18.20 22.24
N SER A 209 -13.11 -18.11 22.70
CA SER A 209 -12.68 -17.08 23.62
C SER A 209 -12.66 -15.68 22.97
N GLN A 210 -12.82 -14.66 23.82
CA GLN A 210 -12.71 -13.27 23.35
C GLN A 210 -11.28 -12.98 22.85
N THR A 211 -10.27 -13.59 23.45
CA THR A 211 -8.86 -13.42 23.06
C THR A 211 -8.62 -13.82 21.60
N VAL A 212 -9.14 -14.97 21.18
CA VAL A 212 -9.02 -15.47 19.80
C VAL A 212 -9.77 -14.53 18.83
N MET A 213 -10.97 -14.09 19.21
CA MET A 213 -11.77 -13.19 18.38
C MET A 213 -11.13 -11.80 18.24
N ASP A 214 -10.56 -11.29 19.33
CA ASP A 214 -9.88 -10.00 19.33
C ASP A 214 -8.66 -10.02 18.41
N GLU A 215 -7.85 -11.09 18.45
CA GLU A 215 -6.70 -11.20 17.56
C GLU A 215 -7.08 -11.18 16.08
N ILE A 216 -8.08 -11.95 15.67
CA ILE A 216 -8.58 -11.97 14.30
C ILE A 216 -9.09 -10.57 13.89
N ASN A 217 -9.85 -9.92 14.79
CA ASN A 217 -10.41 -8.60 14.52
C ASN A 217 -9.32 -7.53 14.42
N GLU A 218 -8.30 -7.58 15.25
CA GLU A 218 -7.18 -6.64 15.21
C GLU A 218 -6.31 -6.85 13.98
N ASN A 219 -6.04 -8.11 13.58
CA ASN A 219 -5.37 -8.37 12.32
C ASN A 219 -6.17 -7.86 11.12
N ARG A 220 -7.51 -8.00 11.14
CA ARG A 220 -8.38 -7.41 10.11
C ARG A 220 -8.36 -5.89 10.13
N ALA A 221 -8.37 -5.28 11.31
CA ALA A 221 -8.28 -3.82 11.45
C ALA A 221 -6.93 -3.30 10.92
N LEU A 222 -5.82 -3.99 11.25
CA LEU A 222 -4.50 -3.67 10.73
C LEU A 222 -4.46 -3.84 9.20
N GLY A 223 -5.02 -4.93 8.67
CA GLY A 223 -5.13 -5.12 7.22
C GLY A 223 -5.90 -3.98 6.53
N GLN A 224 -7.00 -3.50 7.14
CA GLN A 224 -7.75 -2.35 6.61
C GLN A 224 -6.91 -1.06 6.62
N LYS A 225 -6.22 -0.76 7.73
CA LYS A 225 -5.31 0.40 7.85
C LYS A 225 -4.22 0.35 6.77
N MET A 226 -3.66 -0.82 6.52
CA MET A 226 -2.62 -1.06 5.51
C MET A 226 -3.15 -1.26 4.09
N GLN A 227 -4.46 -1.10 3.87
CA GLN A 227 -5.12 -1.28 2.58
C GLN A 227 -4.88 -2.68 1.97
N ILE A 228 -4.77 -3.71 2.83
CA ILE A 228 -4.65 -5.12 2.44
C ILE A 228 -6.05 -5.64 2.12
N SER A 229 -6.26 -6.07 0.89
CA SER A 229 -7.56 -6.57 0.39
C SER A 229 -7.56 -8.05 0.01
N GLY A 230 -6.43 -8.73 0.13
CA GLY A 230 -6.28 -10.13 -0.27
C GLY A 230 -5.13 -10.84 0.40
N THR A 231 -5.09 -12.16 0.24
CA THR A 231 -4.04 -13.04 0.76
C THR A 231 -3.40 -13.86 -0.35
N PRO A 232 -2.13 -14.27 -0.23
CA PRO A 232 -1.21 -13.77 0.78
C PRO A 232 -0.89 -12.28 0.54
N THR A 233 -0.55 -11.56 1.60
CA THR A 233 0.13 -10.27 1.51
C THR A 233 1.32 -10.31 2.45
N PHE A 234 2.47 -9.89 1.97
CA PHE A 234 3.71 -9.91 2.71
C PHE A 234 4.18 -8.49 3.03
N VAL A 235 4.70 -8.31 4.25
CA VAL A 235 5.56 -7.16 4.57
C VAL A 235 6.95 -7.71 4.79
N PHE A 236 7.87 -7.35 3.89
CA PHE A 236 9.23 -7.85 3.93
C PHE A 236 10.21 -6.66 4.08
N GLY A 237 10.74 -6.48 5.29
CA GLY A 237 11.39 -5.23 5.64
C GLY A 237 10.41 -4.05 5.52
N GLU A 238 10.73 -3.04 4.70
CA GLU A 238 9.86 -1.91 4.42
C GLU A 238 8.94 -2.12 3.19
N ALA A 239 9.07 -3.24 2.46
CA ALA A 239 8.28 -3.52 1.27
C ALA A 239 6.95 -4.19 1.62
N LEU A 240 5.84 -3.65 1.11
CA LEU A 240 4.51 -4.26 1.16
C LEU A 240 4.22 -4.92 -0.20
N LEU A 241 4.06 -6.24 -0.20
CA LEU A 241 3.97 -7.07 -1.40
C LEU A 241 2.61 -7.78 -1.41
N ARG A 242 1.73 -7.36 -2.31
CA ARG A 242 0.37 -7.89 -2.42
C ARG A 242 0.30 -9.08 -3.37
N GLY A 243 -0.21 -10.21 -2.86
CA GLY A 243 -0.36 -11.45 -3.62
C GLY A 243 0.83 -12.38 -3.52
N TYR A 244 0.74 -13.47 -4.27
CA TYR A 244 1.75 -14.50 -4.32
C TYR A 244 3.06 -13.99 -4.95
N LEU A 245 4.17 -14.29 -4.30
CA LEU A 245 5.52 -14.00 -4.77
C LEU A 245 6.32 -15.31 -4.88
N PRO A 246 6.92 -15.64 -6.03
CA PRO A 246 7.78 -16.82 -6.17
C PRO A 246 9.05 -16.72 -5.32
N LEU A 247 9.61 -17.87 -4.90
CA LEU A 247 10.79 -17.96 -4.06
C LEU A 247 11.98 -17.09 -4.54
N ASP A 248 12.30 -17.14 -5.83
CA ASP A 248 13.40 -16.35 -6.36
C ASP A 248 13.16 -14.83 -6.23
N ALA A 249 11.92 -14.40 -6.39
CA ALA A 249 11.56 -13.00 -6.18
C ALA A 249 11.61 -12.63 -4.69
N MET A 250 11.19 -13.53 -3.77
CA MET A 250 11.35 -13.31 -2.32
C MET A 250 12.82 -13.16 -1.93
N ARG A 251 13.72 -13.98 -2.50
CA ARG A 251 15.18 -13.87 -2.27
C ARG A 251 15.74 -12.53 -2.73
N GLU A 252 15.30 -12.03 -3.89
CA GLU A 252 15.73 -10.70 -4.37
C GLU A 252 15.23 -9.59 -3.45
N VAL A 253 13.96 -9.65 -3.02
CA VAL A 253 13.42 -8.68 -2.04
C VAL A 253 14.22 -8.71 -0.74
N ALA A 254 14.53 -9.90 -0.19
CA ALA A 254 15.33 -10.02 1.02
C ALA A 254 16.70 -9.34 0.87
N LYS A 255 17.34 -9.54 -0.26
CA LYS A 255 18.63 -8.95 -0.59
C LYS A 255 18.56 -7.42 -0.74
N GLU A 256 17.52 -6.92 -1.42
CA GLU A 256 17.27 -5.49 -1.60
C GLU A 256 17.04 -4.81 -0.25
N GLN A 257 16.23 -5.41 0.61
CA GLN A 257 15.91 -4.84 1.92
C GLN A 257 17.09 -4.83 2.89
N ARG A 258 18.06 -5.75 2.73
CA ARG A 258 19.33 -5.73 3.48
C ARG A 258 20.35 -4.73 2.95
N GLY A 259 20.23 -4.35 1.70
CA GLY A 259 21.13 -3.39 1.02
C GLY A 259 20.68 -1.94 1.06
N SER A 260 19.50 -1.68 1.61
CA SER A 260 18.85 -0.37 1.67
C SER A 260 19.27 0.45 2.91
#